data_34bf13fccae16b2e5ddfeb534d8dc03a
#
_entry.id   34bf13fccae16b2e5ddfeb534d8dc03a
#
_cell.length_a   1.000
_cell.length_b   1.000
_cell.length_c   1.000
_cell.angle_alpha   90.00
_cell.angle_beta   90.00
_cell.angle_gamma   90.00
#
_symmetry.space_group_name_H-M   'P 1'
#
loop_
_entity.id
_entity.type
_entity.pdbx_description
1 polymer ?
#
loop_
_entity_poly.entity_id
_entity_poly.type
_entity_poly.pdbx_seq_one_letter_code
_entity_poly.pdbx_strand_id
1 'polypeptide(L)'
;LGQAFDLYEIPGFMDHKRSILLNSFVEYIRSLLNMVKDNFSYESVFRFLRTNLSGFTYDEVDELENYVIALGIRGYKKWQESWVRRPKYMEEESLEILNHNRVRLVEKVDTLVYVLRQRSKTVKDVTMALYEFMVKEELQLKLQRQSEAFQEAGELALAKEYSQVYRILIELFDKFVELLGDEKVTMDEYLKLLDAGLEEARVGVIPPGIDQVVVGDMQRTRLKDIKALIFVGANDTFLPGALIRSGLLTERDRDKFAAGKIHLSPGGKEKAYEQKFYLYMNLTKPSETLDIYYSKVSADGKSIRPSYLIQEMQKLFSGLEIEDEEKQAFSAQEW
;
A
#
# COMPACT_ATOMS: atom_id res chain seq x y z
N LEU A 1 -5.28 7.53 -18.51
CA LEU A 1 -5.19 6.30 -19.32
C LEU A 1 -6.30 5.30 -18.94
N GLY A 2 -6.50 4.92 -17.66
CA GLY A 2 -7.55 3.96 -17.27
C GLY A 2 -8.93 4.34 -17.78
N GLN A 3 -9.38 5.56 -17.50
CA GLN A 3 -10.66 6.06 -18.00
C GLN A 3 -10.78 6.07 -19.52
N ALA A 4 -9.67 6.34 -20.24
CA ALA A 4 -9.67 6.28 -21.71
C ALA A 4 -9.78 4.83 -22.19
N PHE A 5 -9.10 3.88 -21.53
CA PHE A 5 -9.20 2.46 -21.86
C PHE A 5 -10.63 1.94 -21.66
N ASP A 6 -11.26 2.33 -20.54
CA ASP A 6 -12.65 1.97 -20.25
C ASP A 6 -13.62 2.59 -21.29
N LEU A 7 -13.40 3.87 -21.65
CA LEU A 7 -14.23 4.59 -22.62
C LEU A 7 -14.18 3.97 -24.03
N TYR A 8 -12.98 3.52 -24.44
CA TYR A 8 -12.76 2.93 -25.77
C TYR A 8 -12.81 1.38 -25.76
N GLU A 9 -13.25 0.79 -24.66
CA GLU A 9 -13.34 -0.68 -24.49
C GLU A 9 -12.02 -1.40 -24.79
N ILE A 10 -10.87 -0.75 -24.50
CA ILE A 10 -9.54 -1.33 -24.71
C ILE A 10 -9.18 -2.20 -23.49
N PRO A 11 -9.01 -3.52 -23.65
CA PRO A 11 -8.56 -4.35 -22.57
C PRO A 11 -7.15 -3.97 -22.16
N GLY A 12 -7.02 -3.34 -21.01
CA GLY A 12 -5.76 -2.79 -20.49
C GLY A 12 -5.40 -3.29 -19.11
N PHE A 13 -4.14 -3.62 -18.92
CA PHE A 13 -3.57 -3.90 -17.61
C PHE A 13 -2.64 -2.79 -17.18
N MET A 14 -2.98 -2.11 -16.08
CA MET A 14 -2.13 -1.10 -15.45
C MET A 14 -1.26 -1.75 -14.39
N ASP A 15 0.06 -1.86 -14.65
CA ASP A 15 1.02 -2.35 -13.65
C ASP A 15 1.28 -1.30 -12.57
N HIS A 16 0.28 -1.05 -11.73
CA HIS A 16 0.41 -0.20 -10.56
C HIS A 16 0.71 -1.04 -9.32
N LYS A 17 1.74 -0.66 -8.58
CA LYS A 17 1.84 -1.12 -7.20
C LYS A 17 0.78 -0.39 -6.39
N ARG A 18 -0.24 -1.12 -5.94
CA ARG A 18 -1.23 -0.58 -5.02
C ARG A 18 -0.65 -0.47 -3.62
N SER A 19 -0.85 0.66 -3.00
CA SER A 19 -0.60 0.82 -1.57
C SER A 19 -1.60 -0.01 -0.78
N ILE A 20 -1.15 -0.71 0.24
CA ILE A 20 -2.01 -1.48 1.14
C ILE A 20 -2.59 -0.64 2.28
N LEU A 21 -2.25 0.65 2.36
CA LEU A 21 -2.66 1.53 3.48
C LEU A 21 -4.18 1.64 3.65
N LEU A 22 -4.94 1.52 2.55
CA LEU A 22 -6.40 1.58 2.56
C LEU A 22 -7.05 0.19 2.68
N ASN A 23 -6.27 -0.87 2.80
CA ASN A 23 -6.81 -2.21 2.97
C ASN A 23 -7.47 -2.36 4.34
N SER A 24 -8.64 -2.99 4.39
CA SER A 24 -9.40 -3.15 5.63
C SER A 24 -8.66 -3.96 6.70
N PHE A 25 -7.79 -4.90 6.30
CA PHE A 25 -6.95 -5.65 7.23
C PHE A 25 -5.87 -4.76 7.88
N VAL A 26 -5.25 -3.88 7.09
CA VAL A 26 -4.28 -2.90 7.63
C VAL A 26 -4.99 -1.97 8.62
N GLU A 27 -6.18 -1.48 8.26
CA GLU A 27 -6.98 -0.66 9.15
C GLU A 27 -7.40 -1.40 10.43
N TYR A 28 -7.72 -2.70 10.33
CA TYR A 28 -8.03 -3.54 11.47
C TYR A 28 -6.87 -3.60 12.47
N ILE A 29 -5.64 -3.86 12.01
CA ILE A 29 -4.44 -3.90 12.86
C ILE A 29 -4.13 -2.52 13.46
N ARG A 30 -4.20 -1.46 12.65
CA ARG A 30 -3.95 -0.09 13.12
C ARG A 30 -4.98 0.36 14.16
N SER A 31 -6.26 0.11 13.92
CA SER A 31 -7.34 0.46 14.84
C SER A 31 -7.25 -0.32 16.15
N LEU A 32 -6.87 -1.60 16.11
CA LEU A 32 -6.61 -2.42 17.29
C LEU A 32 -5.50 -1.83 18.16
N LEU A 33 -4.37 -1.48 17.58
CA LEU A 33 -3.26 -0.87 18.31
C LEU A 33 -3.64 0.50 18.90
N ASN A 34 -4.34 1.33 18.11
CA ASN A 34 -4.82 2.62 18.58
C ASN A 34 -5.84 2.47 19.73
N MET A 35 -6.72 1.47 19.67
CA MET A 35 -7.66 1.18 20.76
C MET A 35 -6.94 0.93 22.10
N VAL A 36 -5.86 0.17 22.07
CA VAL A 36 -5.05 -0.08 23.28
C VAL A 36 -4.28 1.17 23.71
N LYS A 37 -3.66 1.88 22.77
CA LYS A 37 -2.91 3.13 23.01
C LYS A 37 -3.80 4.20 23.63
N ASP A 38 -4.98 4.41 23.09
CA ASP A 38 -5.93 5.43 23.50
C ASP A 38 -6.80 4.97 24.70
N ASN A 39 -6.37 3.88 25.35
CA ASN A 39 -7.01 3.30 26.53
C ASN A 39 -8.52 3.07 26.33
N PHE A 40 -8.91 2.48 25.20
CA PHE A 40 -10.31 2.19 24.90
C PHE A 40 -11.18 3.47 24.93
N SER A 41 -10.71 4.52 24.29
CA SER A 41 -11.53 5.70 24.03
C SER A 41 -12.72 5.32 23.13
N TYR A 42 -13.80 6.10 23.21
CA TYR A 42 -14.98 5.87 22.39
C TYR A 42 -14.62 5.73 20.90
N GLU A 43 -13.91 6.69 20.35
CA GLU A 43 -13.56 6.74 18.93
C GLU A 43 -12.71 5.53 18.52
N SER A 44 -11.75 5.13 19.37
CA SER A 44 -10.82 4.05 19.04
C SER A 44 -11.49 2.68 19.08
N VAL A 45 -12.39 2.44 20.04
CA VAL A 45 -13.14 1.18 20.14
C VAL A 45 -14.07 1.00 18.94
N PHE A 46 -14.88 2.02 18.62
CA PHE A 46 -15.84 1.89 17.54
C PHE A 46 -15.20 1.92 16.14
N ARG A 47 -14.04 2.58 15.99
CA ARG A 47 -13.22 2.44 14.79
C ARG A 47 -12.76 0.99 14.58
N PHE A 48 -12.32 0.30 15.64
CA PHE A 48 -11.94 -1.11 15.57
C PHE A 48 -13.15 -2.01 15.29
N LEU A 49 -14.24 -1.84 16.03
CA LEU A 49 -15.44 -2.68 15.89
C LEU A 49 -16.11 -2.56 14.51
N ARG A 50 -16.04 -1.39 13.87
CA ARG A 50 -16.59 -1.14 12.52
C ARG A 50 -15.75 -1.73 11.38
N THR A 51 -14.60 -2.32 11.68
CA THR A 51 -13.86 -3.07 10.67
C THR A 51 -14.54 -4.40 10.34
N ASN A 52 -14.57 -4.79 9.09
CA ASN A 52 -15.21 -6.04 8.63
C ASN A 52 -14.58 -7.33 9.23
N LEU A 53 -13.43 -7.20 9.90
CA LEU A 53 -12.70 -8.33 10.50
C LEU A 53 -12.93 -8.46 12.01
N SER A 54 -13.62 -7.51 12.62
CA SER A 54 -13.89 -7.51 14.07
C SER A 54 -14.74 -8.69 14.53
N GLY A 55 -15.60 -9.21 13.64
CA GLY A 55 -16.54 -10.28 13.93
C GLY A 55 -17.81 -9.81 14.61
N PHE A 56 -18.06 -8.49 14.61
CA PHE A 56 -19.30 -7.88 15.09
C PHE A 56 -20.15 -7.44 13.90
N THR A 57 -21.47 -7.61 14.02
CA THR A 57 -22.41 -7.07 13.04
C THR A 57 -22.59 -5.57 13.25
N TYR A 58 -23.10 -4.88 12.24
CA TYR A 58 -23.38 -3.44 12.35
C TYR A 58 -24.38 -3.14 13.48
N ASP A 59 -25.42 -3.96 13.61
CA ASP A 59 -26.47 -3.80 14.66
C ASP A 59 -25.84 -3.96 16.05
N GLU A 60 -25.01 -4.98 16.27
CA GLU A 60 -24.30 -5.18 17.54
C GLU A 60 -23.38 -4.00 17.89
N VAL A 61 -22.72 -3.45 16.89
CA VAL A 61 -21.83 -2.28 17.07
C VAL A 61 -22.65 -1.04 17.43
N ASP A 62 -23.75 -0.79 16.71
CA ASP A 62 -24.62 0.37 16.94
C ASP A 62 -25.29 0.32 18.32
N GLU A 63 -25.75 -0.86 18.78
CA GLU A 63 -26.28 -1.06 20.13
C GLU A 63 -25.23 -0.80 21.21
N LEU A 64 -24.01 -1.36 21.04
CA LEU A 64 -22.91 -1.09 21.95
C LEU A 64 -22.55 0.39 21.99
N GLU A 65 -22.50 1.04 20.83
CA GLU A 65 -22.16 2.44 20.71
C GLU A 65 -23.16 3.35 21.40
N ASN A 66 -24.46 3.14 21.17
CA ASN A 66 -25.53 3.87 21.82
C ASN A 66 -25.46 3.74 23.35
N TYR A 67 -25.21 2.53 23.85
CA TYR A 67 -25.08 2.30 25.28
C TYR A 67 -23.84 2.99 25.87
N VAL A 68 -22.69 2.85 25.22
CA VAL A 68 -21.41 3.45 25.64
C VAL A 68 -21.50 4.97 25.69
N ILE A 69 -22.16 5.59 24.69
CA ILE A 69 -22.40 7.04 24.67
C ILE A 69 -23.33 7.45 25.83
N ALA A 70 -24.47 6.77 25.94
CA ALA A 70 -25.48 7.12 26.95
C ALA A 70 -24.95 7.09 28.39
N LEU A 71 -24.03 6.18 28.67
CA LEU A 71 -23.47 6.00 30.02
C LEU A 71 -22.05 6.54 30.18
N GLY A 72 -21.45 7.08 29.14
CA GLY A 72 -20.12 7.66 29.18
C GLY A 72 -19.02 6.66 29.51
N ILE A 73 -19.12 5.42 28.99
CA ILE A 73 -18.16 4.36 29.28
C ILE A 73 -16.85 4.65 28.56
N ARG A 74 -15.76 4.75 29.33
CA ARG A 74 -14.40 5.02 28.84
C ARG A 74 -13.36 4.23 29.62
N GLY A 75 -12.33 3.78 28.93
CA GLY A 75 -11.18 3.10 29.51
C GLY A 75 -11.39 1.60 29.67
N TYR A 76 -10.31 0.84 29.44
CA TYR A 76 -10.33 -0.63 29.41
C TYR A 76 -10.94 -1.25 30.67
N LYS A 77 -10.64 -0.69 31.86
CA LYS A 77 -11.21 -1.16 33.12
C LYS A 77 -12.74 -1.19 33.09
N LYS A 78 -13.38 -0.19 32.50
CA LYS A 78 -14.84 -0.14 32.38
C LYS A 78 -15.41 -1.16 31.40
N TRP A 79 -14.63 -1.58 30.43
CA TRP A 79 -14.99 -2.69 29.53
C TRP A 79 -14.84 -4.06 30.23
N GLN A 80 -13.96 -4.20 31.21
CA GLN A 80 -13.80 -5.44 32.00
C GLN A 80 -14.91 -5.60 33.06
N GLU A 81 -15.46 -4.50 33.58
CA GLU A 81 -16.53 -4.52 34.58
C GLU A 81 -17.88 -4.88 33.96
N SER A 82 -18.71 -5.67 34.66
CA SER A 82 -20.08 -5.91 34.20
C SER A 82 -20.91 -4.64 34.22
N TRP A 83 -21.65 -4.41 33.14
CA TRP A 83 -22.53 -3.26 33.05
C TRP A 83 -23.88 -3.57 33.72
N VAL A 84 -24.22 -2.80 34.70
CA VAL A 84 -25.43 -3.01 35.55
C VAL A 84 -26.42 -1.84 35.43
N ARG A 85 -25.95 -0.66 34.95
CA ARG A 85 -26.81 0.51 34.77
C ARG A 85 -27.63 0.37 33.49
N ARG A 86 -28.92 0.55 33.60
CA ARG A 86 -29.86 0.47 32.47
C ARG A 86 -30.51 1.85 32.23
N PRO A 87 -30.39 2.41 31.01
CA PRO A 87 -31.21 3.55 30.62
C PRO A 87 -32.70 3.22 30.69
N LYS A 88 -33.54 4.21 30.98
CA LYS A 88 -34.99 3.99 31.21
C LYS A 88 -35.74 3.40 30.00
N TYR A 89 -35.20 3.57 28.82
CA TYR A 89 -35.79 3.12 27.55
C TYR A 89 -35.34 1.70 27.15
N MET A 90 -34.45 1.08 27.92
CA MET A 90 -33.84 -0.21 27.57
C MET A 90 -34.46 -1.35 28.37
N GLU A 91 -34.75 -2.45 27.71
CA GLU A 91 -35.19 -3.69 28.34
C GLU A 91 -34.01 -4.44 29.01
N GLU A 92 -34.33 -5.33 29.96
CA GLU A 92 -33.33 -6.08 30.73
C GLU A 92 -32.56 -7.07 29.82
N GLU A 93 -33.27 -7.73 28.91
CA GLU A 93 -32.73 -8.66 27.92
C GLU A 93 -31.69 -7.99 27.01
N SER A 94 -31.93 -6.75 26.60
CA SER A 94 -30.98 -5.95 25.81
C SER A 94 -29.67 -5.69 26.57
N LEU A 95 -29.70 -5.51 27.91
CA LEU A 95 -28.51 -5.34 28.73
C LEU A 95 -27.67 -6.61 28.80
N GLU A 96 -28.32 -7.79 28.82
CA GLU A 96 -27.63 -9.08 28.78
C GLU A 96 -26.87 -9.27 27.47
N ILE A 97 -27.52 -8.97 26.34
CA ILE A 97 -26.91 -9.01 25.01
C ILE A 97 -25.70 -8.06 24.93
N LEU A 98 -25.84 -6.85 25.43
CA LEU A 98 -24.73 -5.87 25.50
C LEU A 98 -23.56 -6.37 26.34
N ASN A 99 -23.85 -6.98 27.50
CA ASN A 99 -22.79 -7.59 28.33
C ASN A 99 -22.13 -8.78 27.63
N HIS A 100 -22.88 -9.60 26.90
CA HIS A 100 -22.33 -10.68 26.09
C HIS A 100 -21.35 -10.13 25.04
N ASN A 101 -21.76 -9.12 24.28
CA ASN A 101 -20.92 -8.47 23.27
C ASN A 101 -19.70 -7.79 23.89
N ARG A 102 -19.85 -7.15 25.06
CA ARG A 102 -18.73 -6.59 25.84
C ARG A 102 -17.71 -7.65 26.22
N VAL A 103 -18.16 -8.79 26.78
CA VAL A 103 -17.29 -9.90 27.17
C VAL A 103 -16.56 -10.46 25.95
N ARG A 104 -17.28 -10.68 24.85
CA ARG A 104 -16.72 -11.14 23.57
C ARG A 104 -15.59 -10.24 23.07
N LEU A 105 -15.74 -8.89 23.16
CA LEU A 105 -14.67 -7.97 22.82
C LEU A 105 -13.48 -8.09 23.76
N VAL A 106 -13.72 -8.11 25.07
CA VAL A 106 -12.65 -8.16 26.08
C VAL A 106 -11.83 -9.46 25.91
N GLU A 107 -12.50 -10.62 25.86
CA GLU A 107 -11.84 -11.93 25.70
C GLU A 107 -11.05 -12.03 24.40
N LYS A 108 -11.55 -11.40 23.33
CA LYS A 108 -10.85 -11.32 22.06
C LYS A 108 -9.48 -10.67 22.20
N VAL A 109 -9.39 -9.55 22.93
CA VAL A 109 -8.19 -8.69 22.94
C VAL A 109 -7.37 -8.78 24.24
N ASP A 110 -7.83 -9.43 25.29
CA ASP A 110 -7.24 -9.38 26.64
C ASP A 110 -5.75 -9.78 26.68
N THR A 111 -5.40 -10.90 26.05
CA THR A 111 -4.02 -11.38 26.00
C THR A 111 -3.10 -10.36 25.31
N LEU A 112 -3.55 -9.80 24.19
CA LEU A 112 -2.81 -8.77 23.47
C LEU A 112 -2.66 -7.50 24.31
N VAL A 113 -3.76 -7.03 24.91
CA VAL A 113 -3.77 -5.84 25.77
C VAL A 113 -2.81 -5.99 26.95
N TYR A 114 -2.74 -7.18 27.55
CA TYR A 114 -1.80 -7.46 28.63
C TYR A 114 -0.35 -7.20 28.21
N VAL A 115 0.07 -7.72 27.07
CA VAL A 115 1.44 -7.51 26.55
C VAL A 115 1.67 -6.04 26.18
N LEU A 116 0.73 -5.45 25.42
CA LEU A 116 0.88 -4.06 24.91
C LEU A 116 0.92 -3.01 26.03
N ARG A 117 0.38 -3.32 27.22
CA ARG A 117 0.40 -2.42 28.38
C ARG A 117 1.63 -2.56 29.27
N GLN A 118 2.51 -3.53 29.01
CA GLN A 118 3.77 -3.63 29.76
C GLN A 118 4.62 -2.37 29.59
N ARG A 119 5.23 -1.91 30.69
CA ARG A 119 6.08 -0.71 30.68
C ARG A 119 7.41 -0.92 29.94
N SER A 120 7.94 -2.14 30.05
CA SER A 120 9.21 -2.50 29.41
C SER A 120 8.95 -3.62 28.41
N LYS A 121 8.45 -3.25 27.22
CA LYS A 121 8.24 -4.16 26.11
C LYS A 121 9.18 -3.81 24.96
N THR A 122 9.56 -4.82 24.21
CA THR A 122 10.41 -4.70 23.02
C THR A 122 9.56 -4.71 21.74
N VAL A 123 10.17 -4.37 20.61
CA VAL A 123 9.54 -4.52 19.29
C VAL A 123 9.11 -5.96 19.07
N LYS A 124 9.95 -6.93 19.46
CA LYS A 124 9.64 -8.36 19.38
C LYS A 124 8.42 -8.73 20.20
N ASP A 125 8.29 -8.25 21.44
CA ASP A 125 7.15 -8.56 22.31
C ASP A 125 5.84 -8.10 21.67
N VAL A 126 5.81 -6.87 21.16
CA VAL A 126 4.62 -6.30 20.48
C VAL A 126 4.29 -7.07 19.22
N THR A 127 5.30 -7.34 18.38
CA THR A 127 5.13 -8.03 17.10
C THR A 127 4.64 -9.46 17.29
N MET A 128 5.21 -10.20 18.25
CA MET A 128 4.80 -11.56 18.56
C MET A 128 3.37 -11.61 19.11
N ALA A 129 3.02 -10.70 20.00
CA ALA A 129 1.65 -10.63 20.53
C ALA A 129 0.61 -10.31 19.44
N LEU A 130 0.95 -9.45 18.48
CA LEU A 130 0.11 -9.20 17.30
C LEU A 130 -0.02 -10.44 16.42
N TYR A 131 1.09 -11.13 16.15
CA TYR A 131 1.07 -12.37 15.37
C TYR A 131 0.19 -13.44 16.04
N GLU A 132 0.36 -13.68 17.33
CA GLU A 132 -0.47 -14.63 18.10
C GLU A 132 -1.95 -14.26 18.07
N PHE A 133 -2.27 -12.96 18.17
CA PHE A 133 -3.63 -12.46 18.03
C PHE A 133 -4.17 -12.75 16.62
N MET A 134 -3.39 -12.49 15.56
CA MET A 134 -3.79 -12.74 14.17
C MET A 134 -4.07 -14.22 13.91
N VAL A 135 -3.27 -15.12 14.50
CA VAL A 135 -3.45 -16.57 14.41
C VAL A 135 -4.71 -17.00 15.20
N LYS A 136 -4.89 -16.53 16.44
CA LYS A 136 -6.09 -16.81 17.26
C LYS A 136 -7.38 -16.39 16.55
N GLU A 137 -7.37 -15.27 15.88
CA GLU A 137 -8.52 -14.73 15.14
C GLU A 137 -8.70 -15.31 13.74
N GLU A 138 -7.86 -16.25 13.33
CA GLU A 138 -7.89 -16.88 12.00
C GLU A 138 -7.90 -15.86 10.84
N LEU A 139 -7.17 -14.75 10.99
CA LEU A 139 -7.24 -13.65 10.04
C LEU A 139 -6.78 -14.05 8.64
N GLN A 140 -5.82 -14.96 8.52
CA GLN A 140 -5.40 -15.49 7.22
C GLN A 140 -6.56 -16.16 6.47
N LEU A 141 -7.34 -17.01 7.17
CA LEU A 141 -8.48 -17.70 6.59
C LEU A 141 -9.62 -16.72 6.22
N LYS A 142 -9.87 -15.73 7.08
CA LYS A 142 -10.86 -14.67 6.81
C LYS A 142 -10.51 -13.88 5.55
N LEU A 143 -9.23 -13.50 5.40
CA LEU A 143 -8.74 -12.76 4.22
C LEU A 143 -8.77 -13.63 2.95
N GLN A 144 -8.47 -14.92 3.07
CA GLN A 144 -8.59 -15.84 1.94
C GLN A 144 -10.04 -15.93 1.44
N ARG A 145 -11.01 -16.07 2.34
CA ARG A 145 -12.44 -16.09 1.98
C ARG A 145 -12.87 -14.78 1.32
N GLN A 146 -12.37 -13.64 1.80
CA GLN A 146 -12.65 -12.35 1.16
C GLN A 146 -12.02 -12.26 -0.23
N SER A 147 -10.81 -12.77 -0.41
CA SER A 147 -10.16 -12.85 -1.73
C SER A 147 -10.98 -13.70 -2.71
N GLU A 148 -11.48 -14.85 -2.27
CA GLU A 148 -12.35 -15.75 -3.08
C GLU A 148 -13.65 -15.05 -3.45
N ALA A 149 -14.31 -14.37 -2.51
CA ALA A 149 -15.53 -13.60 -2.77
C ALA A 149 -15.32 -12.46 -3.78
N PHE A 150 -14.22 -11.74 -3.70
CA PHE A 150 -13.85 -10.71 -4.69
C PHE A 150 -13.58 -11.32 -6.06
N GLN A 151 -12.97 -12.50 -6.11
CA GLN A 151 -12.73 -13.21 -7.36
C GLN A 151 -14.04 -13.64 -8.03
N GLU A 152 -15.00 -14.17 -7.27
CA GLU A 152 -16.34 -14.52 -7.76
C GLU A 152 -17.13 -13.30 -8.23
N ALA A 153 -16.95 -12.15 -7.59
CA ALA A 153 -17.55 -10.88 -8.00
C ALA A 153 -16.87 -10.23 -9.22
N GLY A 154 -15.76 -10.81 -9.75
CA GLY A 154 -15.00 -10.24 -10.86
C GLY A 154 -14.02 -9.14 -10.47
N GLU A 155 -13.91 -8.82 -9.19
CA GLU A 155 -13.02 -7.78 -8.64
C GLU A 155 -11.57 -8.29 -8.47
N LEU A 156 -10.96 -8.72 -9.59
CA LEU A 156 -9.67 -9.43 -9.60
C LEU A 156 -8.53 -8.67 -8.91
N ALA A 157 -8.53 -7.34 -8.98
CA ALA A 157 -7.53 -6.51 -8.35
C ALA A 157 -7.62 -6.54 -6.82
N LEU A 158 -8.85 -6.50 -6.27
CA LEU A 158 -9.10 -6.66 -4.84
C LEU A 158 -8.81 -8.09 -4.38
N ALA A 159 -9.26 -9.10 -5.12
CA ALA A 159 -8.96 -10.49 -4.84
C ALA A 159 -7.44 -10.69 -4.66
N LYS A 160 -6.65 -10.16 -5.59
CA LYS A 160 -5.19 -10.24 -5.55
C LYS A 160 -4.59 -9.50 -4.36
N GLU A 161 -5.11 -8.33 -4.02
CA GLU A 161 -4.68 -7.56 -2.86
C GLU A 161 -4.91 -8.36 -1.56
N TYR A 162 -6.12 -8.88 -1.37
CA TYR A 162 -6.47 -9.66 -0.18
C TYR A 162 -5.71 -10.98 -0.07
N SER A 163 -5.35 -11.61 -1.17
CA SER A 163 -4.52 -12.82 -1.18
C SER A 163 -3.07 -12.59 -0.74
N GLN A 164 -2.57 -11.35 -0.81
CA GLN A 164 -1.16 -11.02 -0.54
C GLN A 164 -0.96 -10.23 0.76
N VAL A 165 -1.96 -9.44 1.19
CA VAL A 165 -1.79 -8.47 2.28
C VAL A 165 -1.34 -9.11 3.60
N TYR A 166 -1.82 -10.31 3.92
CA TYR A 166 -1.39 -11.04 5.11
C TYR A 166 0.11 -11.36 5.07
N ARG A 167 0.57 -11.95 3.96
CA ARG A 167 1.99 -12.29 3.77
C ARG A 167 2.89 -11.05 3.83
N ILE A 168 2.46 -9.95 3.20
CA ILE A 168 3.21 -8.69 3.22
C ILE A 168 3.38 -8.17 4.64
N LEU A 169 2.33 -8.25 5.48
CA LEU A 169 2.41 -7.84 6.87
C LEU A 169 3.33 -8.75 7.68
N ILE A 170 3.30 -10.07 7.45
CA ILE A 170 4.22 -11.02 8.11
C ILE A 170 5.67 -10.73 7.71
N GLU A 171 5.96 -10.54 6.42
CA GLU A 171 7.31 -10.17 5.95
C GLU A 171 7.80 -8.85 6.58
N LEU A 172 6.90 -7.90 6.84
CA LEU A 172 7.21 -6.67 7.57
C LEU A 172 7.51 -6.95 9.04
N PHE A 173 6.73 -7.80 9.69
CA PHE A 173 6.93 -8.20 11.08
C PHE A 173 8.25 -8.95 11.27
N ASP A 174 8.62 -9.84 10.34
CA ASP A 174 9.91 -10.55 10.36
C ASP A 174 11.07 -9.55 10.32
N LYS A 175 11.00 -8.53 9.46
CA LYS A 175 12.01 -7.46 9.40
C LYS A 175 12.08 -6.64 10.70
N PHE A 176 10.94 -6.35 11.32
CA PHE A 176 10.92 -5.65 12.60
C PHE A 176 11.64 -6.44 13.69
N VAL A 177 11.37 -7.74 13.76
CA VAL A 177 12.02 -8.62 14.74
C VAL A 177 13.51 -8.80 14.44
N GLU A 178 13.89 -8.96 13.16
CA GLU A 178 15.28 -9.13 12.75
C GLU A 178 16.13 -7.88 13.03
N LEU A 179 15.61 -6.68 12.71
CA LEU A 179 16.39 -5.45 12.75
C LEU A 179 16.29 -4.72 14.09
N LEU A 180 15.16 -4.79 14.76
CA LEU A 180 14.84 -3.96 15.94
C LEU A 180 14.27 -4.79 17.11
N GLY A 181 14.28 -6.12 17.03
CA GLY A 181 13.55 -6.98 17.94
C GLY A 181 13.82 -6.74 19.43
N ASP A 182 15.06 -6.47 19.81
CA ASP A 182 15.47 -6.27 21.20
C ASP A 182 15.32 -4.81 21.66
N GLU A 183 14.98 -3.88 20.75
CA GLU A 183 14.78 -2.46 21.09
C GLU A 183 13.51 -2.26 21.89
N LYS A 184 13.59 -1.49 22.98
CA LYS A 184 12.43 -1.08 23.76
C LYS A 184 11.60 -0.07 22.98
N VAL A 185 10.27 -0.23 23.06
CA VAL A 185 9.37 0.59 22.24
C VAL A 185 8.13 1.00 23.02
N THR A 186 7.71 2.24 22.84
CA THR A 186 6.38 2.73 23.23
C THR A 186 5.35 2.39 22.16
N MET A 187 4.07 2.47 22.49
CA MET A 187 3.00 2.25 21.49
C MET A 187 3.01 3.28 20.36
N ASP A 188 3.35 4.54 20.66
CA ASP A 188 3.46 5.59 19.65
C ASP A 188 4.62 5.34 18.68
N GLU A 189 5.76 4.89 19.19
CA GLU A 189 6.92 4.55 18.36
C GLU A 189 6.63 3.31 17.50
N TYR A 190 5.99 2.29 18.06
CA TYR A 190 5.63 1.10 17.30
C TYR A 190 4.63 1.40 16.18
N LEU A 191 3.62 2.23 16.44
CA LEU A 191 2.66 2.66 15.41
C LEU A 191 3.34 3.44 14.29
N LYS A 192 4.28 4.34 14.61
CA LYS A 192 5.07 5.06 13.60
C LYS A 192 5.94 4.11 12.78
N LEU A 193 6.55 3.12 13.43
CA LEU A 193 7.34 2.08 12.76
C LEU A 193 6.46 1.26 11.80
N LEU A 194 5.28 0.85 12.27
CA LEU A 194 4.30 0.12 11.47
C LEU A 194 3.82 0.95 10.27
N ASP A 195 3.47 2.21 10.49
CA ASP A 195 3.02 3.12 9.42
C ASP A 195 4.11 3.31 8.37
N ALA A 196 5.35 3.58 8.77
CA ALA A 196 6.48 3.71 7.85
C ALA A 196 6.73 2.44 7.03
N GLY A 197 6.65 1.26 7.67
CA GLY A 197 6.78 -0.02 6.97
C GLY A 197 5.63 -0.29 5.98
N LEU A 198 4.41 0.06 6.35
CA LEU A 198 3.22 -0.08 5.51
C LEU A 198 3.22 0.90 4.32
N GLU A 199 3.79 2.11 4.48
CA GLU A 199 3.95 3.08 3.40
C GLU A 199 4.85 2.55 2.27
N GLU A 200 5.88 1.79 2.61
CA GLU A 200 6.76 1.14 1.65
C GLU A 200 6.20 -0.18 1.09
N ALA A 201 5.25 -0.79 1.78
CA ALA A 201 4.65 -2.05 1.38
C ALA A 201 3.72 -1.88 0.17
N ARG A 202 3.87 -2.74 -0.83
CA ARG A 202 3.12 -2.68 -2.08
C ARG A 202 2.67 -4.07 -2.52
N VAL A 203 1.48 -4.14 -3.07
CA VAL A 203 0.98 -5.35 -3.73
C VAL A 203 1.34 -5.33 -5.20
N GLY A 204 2.02 -6.40 -5.66
CA GLY A 204 2.25 -6.63 -7.09
C GLY A 204 0.99 -7.19 -7.74
N VAL A 205 0.50 -6.53 -8.78
CA VAL A 205 -0.60 -7.05 -9.61
C VAL A 205 0.00 -7.80 -10.80
N ILE A 206 -0.49 -9.00 -11.10
CA ILE A 206 -0.08 -9.78 -12.27
C ILE A 206 -1.16 -9.63 -13.33
N PRO A 207 -0.80 -9.44 -14.63
CA PRO A 207 -1.79 -9.37 -15.70
C PRO A 207 -2.68 -10.62 -15.70
N PRO A 208 -4.01 -10.46 -15.67
CA PRO A 208 -4.92 -11.61 -15.64
C PRO A 208 -5.13 -12.28 -17.00
N GLY A 209 -4.70 -11.66 -18.10
CA GLY A 209 -4.93 -12.14 -19.47
C GLY A 209 -3.75 -11.95 -20.41
N ILE A 210 -3.81 -12.65 -21.55
CA ILE A 210 -2.77 -12.59 -22.60
C ILE A 210 -3.10 -11.50 -23.64
N ASP A 211 -4.38 -11.21 -23.86
CA ASP A 211 -4.88 -10.27 -24.87
C ASP A 211 -5.23 -8.91 -24.25
N GLN A 212 -4.20 -8.20 -23.80
CA GLN A 212 -4.34 -6.92 -23.10
C GLN A 212 -3.17 -5.98 -23.45
N VAL A 213 -3.47 -4.68 -23.50
CA VAL A 213 -2.43 -3.65 -23.52
C VAL A 213 -1.85 -3.52 -22.11
N VAL A 214 -0.55 -3.78 -21.97
CA VAL A 214 0.15 -3.66 -20.69
C VAL A 214 0.74 -2.27 -20.55
N VAL A 215 0.29 -1.52 -19.56
CA VAL A 215 0.85 -0.21 -19.19
C VAL A 215 1.65 -0.37 -17.91
N GLY A 216 2.93 0.02 -17.94
CA GLY A 216 3.78 -0.17 -16.81
C GLY A 216 4.96 0.79 -16.72
N ASP A 217 5.77 0.59 -15.70
CA ASP A 217 6.97 1.37 -15.43
C ASP A 217 8.21 0.72 -16.04
N MET A 218 9.07 1.54 -16.64
CA MET A 218 10.29 1.11 -17.33
C MET A 218 11.20 0.22 -16.48
N GLN A 219 11.31 0.46 -15.17
CA GLN A 219 12.21 -0.27 -14.29
C GLN A 219 11.62 -1.58 -13.80
N ARG A 220 10.29 -1.63 -13.66
CA ARG A 220 9.60 -2.70 -12.94
C ARG A 220 8.91 -3.69 -13.87
N THR A 221 8.21 -3.19 -14.88
CA THR A 221 7.38 -4.01 -15.77
C THR A 221 8.26 -4.85 -16.67
N ARG A 222 8.04 -6.16 -16.66
CA ARG A 222 8.78 -7.12 -17.49
C ARG A 222 7.95 -7.47 -18.72
N LEU A 223 8.14 -6.70 -19.78
CA LEU A 223 7.53 -6.99 -21.07
C LEU A 223 8.21 -8.22 -21.70
N LYS A 224 7.42 -9.12 -22.28
CA LYS A 224 7.91 -10.32 -22.95
C LYS A 224 7.09 -10.56 -24.21
N ASP A 225 7.79 -10.86 -25.30
CA ASP A 225 7.20 -11.23 -26.60
C ASP A 225 6.17 -10.20 -27.11
N ILE A 226 6.50 -8.89 -27.02
CA ILE A 226 5.65 -7.79 -27.47
C ILE A 226 5.93 -7.43 -28.96
N LYS A 227 4.88 -7.10 -29.70
CA LYS A 227 4.98 -6.63 -31.08
C LYS A 227 5.26 -5.14 -31.16
N ALA A 228 4.52 -4.37 -30.37
CA ALA A 228 4.58 -2.91 -30.38
C ALA A 228 4.90 -2.37 -28.96
N LEU A 229 5.72 -1.33 -28.88
CA LEU A 229 5.97 -0.57 -27.67
C LEU A 229 5.69 0.91 -27.90
N ILE A 230 4.78 1.45 -27.12
CA ILE A 230 4.52 2.89 -27.03
C ILE A 230 5.25 3.40 -25.78
N PHE A 231 6.34 4.13 -25.98
CA PHE A 231 7.15 4.69 -24.92
C PHE A 231 6.80 6.16 -24.70
N VAL A 232 6.11 6.47 -23.59
CA VAL A 232 5.61 7.81 -23.28
C VAL A 232 6.45 8.52 -22.21
N GLY A 233 6.50 9.85 -22.26
CA GLY A 233 7.22 10.67 -21.29
C GLY A 233 8.74 10.71 -21.50
N ALA A 234 9.20 10.65 -22.76
CA ALA A 234 10.62 10.80 -23.11
C ALA A 234 11.13 12.24 -22.96
N ASN A 235 10.90 12.84 -21.79
CA ASN A 235 11.30 14.19 -21.42
C ASN A 235 12.52 14.20 -20.48
N ASP A 236 13.26 15.30 -20.46
CA ASP A 236 14.46 15.49 -19.62
C ASP A 236 14.17 15.46 -18.11
N THR A 237 12.94 15.72 -17.71
CA THR A 237 12.46 15.59 -16.33
C THR A 237 12.35 14.15 -15.84
N PHE A 238 12.17 13.20 -16.77
CA PHE A 238 11.99 11.78 -16.47
C PHE A 238 13.17 10.92 -16.92
N LEU A 239 13.89 11.36 -17.99
CA LEU A 239 15.00 10.63 -18.59
C LEU A 239 16.20 11.55 -18.92
N PRO A 240 17.31 11.44 -18.18
CA PRO A 240 17.51 10.64 -16.98
C PRO A 240 16.60 11.14 -15.88
N GLY A 241 15.98 10.22 -15.12
CA GLY A 241 15.17 10.60 -13.94
C GLY A 241 16.00 11.50 -13.05
N ALA A 242 15.35 12.44 -12.40
CA ALA A 242 16.00 13.40 -11.55
C ALA A 242 17.02 12.67 -10.68
N LEU A 243 18.31 12.88 -10.96
CA LEU A 243 19.37 12.47 -10.05
C LEU A 243 19.07 13.23 -8.77
N ILE A 244 18.44 12.55 -7.80
CA ILE A 244 18.30 13.10 -6.46
C ILE A 244 19.73 13.42 -6.07
N ARG A 245 20.09 14.72 -6.18
CA ARG A 245 21.39 15.20 -5.73
C ARG A 245 21.42 14.80 -4.28
N SER A 246 22.17 13.74 -4.04
CA SER A 246 22.22 13.02 -2.80
C SER A 246 22.44 13.98 -1.65
N GLY A 247 21.80 13.73 -0.54
CA GLY A 247 21.93 14.41 0.71
C GLY A 247 23.39 14.63 1.17
N LEU A 248 23.69 14.32 2.40
CA LEU A 248 24.96 14.65 3.09
C LEU A 248 26.21 13.96 2.50
N LEU A 249 26.08 12.87 1.74
CA LEU A 249 27.20 12.09 1.20
C LEU A 249 27.43 12.38 -0.28
N THR A 250 28.67 12.82 -0.61
CA THR A 250 29.11 13.00 -1.98
C THR A 250 29.54 11.67 -2.63
N GLU A 251 29.68 11.62 -3.96
CA GLU A 251 30.25 10.43 -4.65
C GLU A 251 31.67 10.08 -4.15
N ARG A 252 32.48 11.08 -3.81
CA ARG A 252 33.82 10.86 -3.20
C ARG A 252 33.74 10.20 -1.82
N ASP A 253 32.73 10.52 -1.04
CA ASP A 253 32.52 9.88 0.26
C ASP A 253 32.07 8.42 0.06
N ARG A 254 31.23 8.17 -0.91
CA ARG A 254 30.81 6.81 -1.30
C ARG A 254 32.00 5.94 -1.73
N ASP A 255 32.89 6.47 -2.55
CA ASP A 255 34.12 5.77 -2.96
C ASP A 255 35.00 5.39 -1.76
N LYS A 256 35.11 6.28 -0.75
CA LYS A 256 35.85 6.00 0.49
C LYS A 256 35.17 4.88 1.32
N PHE A 257 33.85 4.93 1.44
CA PHE A 257 33.11 3.88 2.14
C PHE A 257 33.23 2.53 1.43
N ALA A 258 33.15 2.51 0.10
CA ALA A 258 33.37 1.30 -0.70
C ALA A 258 34.79 0.72 -0.51
N ALA A 259 35.83 1.57 -0.48
CA ALA A 259 37.19 1.15 -0.17
C ALA A 259 37.31 0.55 1.25
N GLY A 260 36.48 1.03 2.20
CA GLY A 260 36.35 0.50 3.55
C GLY A 260 35.43 -0.73 3.66
N LYS A 261 34.97 -1.31 2.52
CA LYS A 261 34.00 -2.44 2.46
C LYS A 261 32.64 -2.13 3.08
N ILE A 262 32.26 -0.86 3.17
CA ILE A 262 30.94 -0.42 3.61
C ILE A 262 30.10 -0.18 2.35
N HIS A 263 29.11 -1.03 2.13
CA HIS A 263 28.19 -0.92 0.99
C HIS A 263 27.05 0.04 1.31
N LEU A 264 26.99 1.14 0.55
CA LEU A 264 25.88 2.10 0.61
C LEU A 264 24.88 1.80 -0.51
N SER A 265 23.66 2.33 -0.39
CA SER A 265 22.66 2.26 -1.47
C SER A 265 23.23 2.90 -2.76
N PRO A 266 22.79 2.49 -3.98
CA PRO A 266 23.32 2.98 -5.25
C PRO A 266 23.38 4.50 -5.34
N GLY A 267 24.53 5.01 -5.77
CA GLY A 267 24.77 6.43 -6.01
C GLY A 267 24.14 6.96 -7.30
N GLY A 268 24.33 8.25 -7.59
CA GLY A 268 23.81 8.87 -8.81
C GLY A 268 24.33 8.24 -10.09
N LYS A 269 25.62 7.86 -10.14
CA LYS A 269 26.23 7.18 -11.29
C LYS A 269 25.64 5.79 -11.51
N GLU A 270 25.55 4.99 -10.46
CA GLU A 270 24.98 3.63 -10.53
C GLU A 270 23.52 3.66 -10.98
N LYS A 271 22.70 4.55 -10.42
CA LYS A 271 21.32 4.77 -10.84
C LYS A 271 21.19 5.20 -12.30
N ALA A 272 22.11 6.01 -12.80
CA ALA A 272 22.13 6.40 -14.21
C ALA A 272 22.46 5.23 -15.13
N TYR A 273 23.37 4.33 -14.73
CA TYR A 273 23.66 3.10 -15.46
C TYR A 273 22.49 2.11 -15.44
N GLU A 274 21.87 1.93 -14.27
CA GLU A 274 20.67 1.12 -14.14
C GLU A 274 19.55 1.63 -15.06
N GLN A 275 19.32 2.93 -15.10
CA GLN A 275 18.30 3.53 -15.97
C GLN A 275 18.61 3.31 -17.45
N LYS A 276 19.86 3.47 -17.87
CA LYS A 276 20.27 3.15 -19.25
C LYS A 276 20.07 1.68 -19.59
N PHE A 277 20.37 0.79 -18.63
CA PHE A 277 20.12 -0.63 -18.80
C PHE A 277 18.64 -0.94 -18.98
N TYR A 278 17.77 -0.36 -18.15
CA TYR A 278 16.32 -0.53 -18.28
C TYR A 278 15.77 0.06 -19.57
N LEU A 279 16.28 1.20 -20.03
CA LEU A 279 15.96 1.77 -21.33
C LEU A 279 16.30 0.78 -22.44
N TYR A 280 17.53 0.29 -22.48
CA TYR A 280 17.96 -0.71 -23.45
C TYR A 280 17.05 -1.94 -23.42
N MET A 281 16.81 -2.48 -22.25
CA MET A 281 15.96 -3.66 -22.04
C MET A 281 14.54 -3.48 -22.56
N ASN A 282 13.96 -2.27 -22.50
CA ASN A 282 12.61 -2.01 -22.98
C ASN A 282 12.58 -1.67 -24.47
N LEU A 283 13.46 -0.79 -24.94
CA LEU A 283 13.47 -0.34 -26.33
C LEU A 283 13.86 -1.43 -27.33
N THR A 284 14.54 -2.49 -26.89
CA THR A 284 14.92 -3.64 -27.71
C THR A 284 13.92 -4.80 -27.68
N LYS A 285 12.79 -4.66 -26.96
CA LYS A 285 11.78 -5.71 -26.82
C LYS A 285 10.79 -5.82 -27.97
N PRO A 286 10.28 -4.71 -28.54
CA PRO A 286 9.27 -4.81 -29.58
C PRO A 286 9.86 -5.47 -30.84
N SER A 287 9.06 -6.34 -31.49
CA SER A 287 9.47 -7.03 -32.72
C SER A 287 9.01 -6.32 -33.99
N GLU A 288 8.03 -5.41 -33.93
CA GLU A 288 7.44 -4.76 -35.09
C GLU A 288 7.56 -3.23 -35.01
N THR A 289 7.04 -2.57 -33.97
CA THR A 289 7.00 -1.11 -33.86
C THR A 289 7.47 -0.58 -32.53
N LEU A 290 8.13 0.58 -32.57
CA LEU A 290 8.56 1.35 -31.41
C LEU A 290 8.18 2.82 -31.65
N ASP A 291 7.23 3.30 -30.86
CA ASP A 291 6.77 4.69 -30.91
C ASP A 291 7.23 5.41 -29.63
N ILE A 292 7.90 6.56 -29.77
CA ILE A 292 8.44 7.32 -28.63
C ILE A 292 7.79 8.69 -28.59
N TYR A 293 7.12 8.99 -27.47
CA TYR A 293 6.42 10.26 -27.26
C TYR A 293 7.05 11.10 -26.15
N TYR A 294 7.15 12.39 -26.40
CA TYR A 294 7.49 13.38 -25.40
C TYR A 294 6.52 14.58 -25.44
N SER A 295 6.34 15.24 -24.32
CA SER A 295 5.48 16.43 -24.20
C SER A 295 6.29 17.70 -24.33
N LYS A 296 5.73 18.75 -24.93
CA LYS A 296 6.33 20.09 -24.96
C LYS A 296 5.99 20.92 -23.74
N VAL A 297 4.88 20.57 -23.10
CA VAL A 297 4.31 21.29 -21.94
C VAL A 297 3.94 20.30 -20.85
N SER A 298 4.25 20.65 -19.61
CA SER A 298 3.83 19.88 -18.42
C SER A 298 2.36 20.16 -18.06
N ALA A 299 1.78 19.37 -17.12
CA ALA A 299 0.40 19.53 -16.69
C ALA A 299 0.09 20.91 -16.06
N ASP A 300 1.11 21.58 -15.50
CA ASP A 300 1.03 22.95 -14.94
C ASP A 300 1.38 24.04 -15.97
N GLY A 301 1.41 23.73 -17.28
CA GLY A 301 1.60 24.69 -18.35
C GLY A 301 3.05 25.14 -18.58
N LYS A 302 4.03 24.55 -17.90
CA LYS A 302 5.45 24.90 -18.08
C LYS A 302 6.04 24.14 -19.27
N SER A 303 6.90 24.82 -20.04
CA SER A 303 7.65 24.19 -21.12
C SER A 303 8.63 23.14 -20.57
N ILE A 304 8.60 21.95 -21.15
CA ILE A 304 9.52 20.86 -20.86
C ILE A 304 10.26 20.43 -22.14
N ARG A 305 11.46 19.87 -21.96
CA ARG A 305 12.34 19.53 -23.07
C ARG A 305 12.32 18.04 -23.35
N PRO A 306 12.58 17.62 -24.61
CA PRO A 306 12.80 16.22 -24.91
C PRO A 306 14.05 15.70 -24.20
N SER A 307 14.02 14.43 -23.83
CA SER A 307 15.16 13.71 -23.28
C SER A 307 16.31 13.58 -24.32
N TYR A 308 17.53 13.38 -23.82
CA TYR A 308 18.68 13.03 -24.65
C TYR A 308 18.42 11.80 -25.52
N LEU A 309 17.52 10.91 -25.12
CA LEU A 309 17.12 9.71 -25.85
C LEU A 309 16.69 10.06 -27.28
N ILE A 310 15.92 11.13 -27.47
CA ILE A 310 15.43 11.55 -28.79
C ILE A 310 16.60 11.86 -29.73
N GLN A 311 17.62 12.58 -29.26
CA GLN A 311 18.81 12.89 -30.04
C GLN A 311 19.63 11.65 -30.38
N GLU A 312 19.76 10.71 -29.44
CA GLU A 312 20.46 9.45 -29.70
C GLU A 312 19.72 8.58 -30.72
N MET A 313 18.39 8.53 -30.67
CA MET A 313 17.59 7.80 -31.65
C MET A 313 17.73 8.42 -33.05
N GLN A 314 17.72 9.76 -33.21
CA GLN A 314 17.96 10.43 -34.48
C GLN A 314 19.37 10.19 -35.06
N LYS A 315 20.38 10.04 -34.18
CA LYS A 315 21.74 9.67 -34.63
C LYS A 315 21.83 8.22 -35.10
N LEU A 316 21.14 7.31 -34.42
CA LEU A 316 21.11 5.89 -34.80
C LEU A 316 20.30 5.65 -36.10
N PHE A 317 19.24 6.39 -36.27
CA PHE A 317 18.31 6.24 -37.38
C PHE A 317 18.22 7.57 -38.16
N SER A 318 19.09 7.75 -39.14
CA SER A 318 19.27 9.02 -39.89
C SER A 318 18.05 9.51 -40.67
N GLY A 319 17.02 8.67 -40.82
CA GLY A 319 15.76 9.02 -41.49
C GLY A 319 14.60 9.26 -40.51
N LEU A 320 14.87 9.29 -39.19
CA LEU A 320 13.83 9.49 -38.21
C LEU A 320 13.39 10.94 -38.12
N GLU A 321 12.14 11.21 -38.48
CA GLU A 321 11.50 12.52 -38.37
C GLU A 321 10.68 12.61 -37.07
N ILE A 322 10.65 13.82 -36.50
CA ILE A 322 9.80 14.11 -35.35
C ILE A 322 8.51 14.70 -35.87
N GLU A 323 7.43 13.98 -35.67
CA GLU A 323 6.08 14.46 -35.98
C GLU A 323 5.54 15.33 -34.84
N ASP A 324 4.81 16.38 -35.20
CA ASP A 324 4.19 17.32 -34.29
C ASP A 324 2.67 17.18 -34.36
N GLU A 325 2.11 16.50 -33.34
CA GLU A 325 0.66 16.25 -33.30
C GLU A 325 -0.19 17.52 -33.11
N GLU A 326 0.40 18.64 -32.65
CA GLU A 326 -0.34 19.92 -32.56
C GLU A 326 -0.88 20.41 -33.90
N LYS A 327 -0.36 19.89 -35.03
CA LYS A 327 -0.83 20.23 -36.37
C LYS A 327 -2.09 19.49 -36.82
N GLN A 328 -2.44 18.40 -36.17
CA GLN A 328 -3.71 17.72 -36.36
C GLN A 328 -4.73 18.30 -35.39
N ALA A 329 -5.43 19.36 -35.78
CA ALA A 329 -6.59 19.82 -35.06
C ALA A 329 -7.66 18.71 -35.10
N PHE A 330 -7.81 17.97 -34.00
CA PHE A 330 -8.96 17.11 -33.81
C PHE A 330 -10.22 17.99 -33.92
N SER A 331 -11.08 17.75 -34.89
CA SER A 331 -12.35 18.44 -34.96
C SER A 331 -13.16 18.11 -33.69
N ALA A 332 -13.89 19.07 -33.14
CA ALA A 332 -14.71 18.88 -31.96
C ALA A 332 -15.82 17.82 -32.12
N GLN A 333 -15.88 17.15 -33.26
CA GLN A 333 -16.81 16.04 -33.58
C GLN A 333 -16.22 14.65 -33.36
N GLU A 334 -14.92 14.55 -33.02
CA GLU A 334 -14.22 13.25 -32.79
C GLU A 334 -14.00 12.93 -31.29
N TRP A 335 -14.67 13.68 -30.40
CA TRP A 335 -14.70 13.43 -28.96
C TRP A 335 -16.06 12.93 -28.51
#